data_ed3436534e8bd2f9459817ecb9b7766c
#
_entry.id   ed3436534e8bd2f9459817ecb9b7766c
#
_cell.length_a   1.000
_cell.length_b   1.000
_cell.length_c   1.000
_cell.angle_alpha   90.00
_cell.angle_beta   90.00
_cell.angle_gamma   90.00
#
_symmetry.space_group_name_H-M   'P 1'
#
loop_
_entity.id
_entity.type
_entity.pdbx_description
1 polymer ?
#
loop_
_entity_poly.entity_id
_entity_poly.type
_entity_poly.pdbx_seq_one_letter_code
_entity_poly.pdbx_strand_id
1 'polypeptide(L)'
;MASRPGVVIIGGGIGGLFTANALIAQGLRVSVYEQAPALGEVGAGVYVTPNAVRHLQRVGLGRAVEKCGARVGADSRNLRHDGTPIAPVQVTVFSNEV
;
A
#
# COMPACT_ATOMS: atom_id res chain seq x y z
N MET A 1 20.81 -28.98 -9.77
CA MET A 1 19.73 -27.97 -9.87
C MET A 1 20.31 -26.60 -9.61
N ALA A 2 20.10 -25.68 -10.51
CA ALA A 2 20.48 -24.31 -10.27
C ALA A 2 19.65 -23.75 -9.10
N SER A 3 20.31 -23.23 -8.06
CA SER A 3 19.63 -22.52 -6.98
C SER A 3 19.05 -21.22 -7.52
N ARG A 4 17.83 -20.89 -7.09
CA ARG A 4 17.24 -19.58 -7.41
C ARG A 4 18.09 -18.47 -6.79
N PRO A 5 18.30 -17.36 -7.49
CA PRO A 5 18.99 -16.22 -6.90
C PRO A 5 18.31 -15.77 -5.60
N GLY A 6 19.11 -15.49 -4.60
CA GLY A 6 18.65 -14.92 -3.35
C GLY A 6 18.79 -13.40 -3.36
N VAL A 7 17.78 -12.71 -2.89
CA VAL A 7 17.79 -11.26 -2.73
C VAL A 7 17.64 -10.91 -1.25
N VAL A 8 18.48 -10.01 -0.80
CA VAL A 8 18.40 -9.46 0.56
C VAL A 8 17.86 -8.05 0.48
N ILE A 9 16.83 -7.78 1.27
CA ILE A 9 16.24 -6.44 1.41
C ILE A 9 16.53 -5.95 2.82
N ILE A 10 17.11 -4.78 2.91
CA ILE A 10 17.37 -4.11 4.17
C ILE A 10 16.28 -3.06 4.38
N GLY A 11 15.46 -3.29 5.37
CA GLY A 11 14.31 -2.48 5.73
C GLY A 11 12.97 -3.16 5.44
N GLY A 12 12.17 -3.34 6.47
CA GLY A 12 10.83 -3.95 6.44
C GLY A 12 9.69 -2.94 6.44
N GLY A 13 9.93 -1.75 5.93
CA GLY A 13 8.88 -0.77 5.70
C GLY A 13 8.05 -1.08 4.47
N ILE A 14 7.15 -0.19 4.11
CA ILE A 14 6.20 -0.37 2.99
C ILE A 14 6.91 -0.67 1.67
N GLY A 15 7.98 0.07 1.38
CA GLY A 15 8.77 -0.11 0.16
C GLY A 15 9.50 -1.44 0.11
N GLY A 16 10.13 -1.82 1.24
CA GLY A 16 10.84 -3.10 1.35
C GLY A 16 9.90 -4.29 1.26
N LEU A 17 8.78 -4.26 1.93
CA LEU A 17 7.79 -5.35 1.90
C LEU A 17 7.10 -5.47 0.54
N PHE A 18 6.80 -4.35 -0.12
CA PHE A 18 6.27 -4.39 -1.48
C PHE A 18 7.29 -4.99 -2.46
N THR A 19 8.54 -4.55 -2.36
CA THR A 19 9.63 -5.09 -3.20
C THR A 19 9.80 -6.58 -2.98
N ALA A 20 9.75 -7.04 -1.72
CA ALA A 20 9.81 -8.46 -1.39
C ALA A 20 8.68 -9.25 -2.08
N ASN A 21 7.45 -8.77 -1.98
CA ASN A 21 6.30 -9.41 -2.63
C ASN A 21 6.43 -9.43 -4.15
N ALA A 22 6.90 -8.37 -4.76
CA ALA A 22 7.10 -8.29 -6.19
C ALA A 22 8.18 -9.30 -6.68
N LEU A 23 9.27 -9.42 -5.95
CA LEU A 23 10.35 -10.35 -6.27
C LEU A 23 9.94 -11.81 -6.04
N ILE A 24 9.21 -12.10 -4.98
CA ILE A 24 8.66 -13.44 -4.72
C ILE A 24 7.69 -13.83 -5.85
N ALA A 25 6.89 -12.92 -6.34
CA ALA A 25 5.99 -13.16 -7.46
C ALA A 25 6.76 -13.51 -8.75
N GLN A 26 8.01 -13.07 -8.88
CA GLN A 26 8.92 -13.44 -9.97
C GLN A 26 9.69 -14.75 -9.71
N GLY A 27 9.43 -15.43 -8.61
CA GLY A 27 10.07 -16.70 -8.28
C GLY A 27 11.43 -16.58 -7.58
N LEU A 28 11.80 -15.41 -7.10
CA LEU A 28 13.03 -15.19 -6.37
C LEU A 28 12.88 -15.53 -4.88
N ARG A 29 13.97 -15.97 -4.26
CA ARG A 29 14.04 -16.08 -2.79
C ARG A 29 14.37 -14.72 -2.21
N VAL A 30 13.63 -14.31 -1.20
CA VAL A 30 13.82 -13.00 -0.59
C VAL A 30 13.97 -13.15 0.91
N SER A 31 14.95 -12.46 1.46
CA SER A 31 15.14 -12.28 2.90
C SER A 31 15.04 -10.80 3.22
N VAL A 32 14.21 -10.46 4.19
CA VAL A 32 14.03 -9.06 4.64
C VAL A 32 14.59 -8.92 6.04
N TYR A 33 15.45 -7.94 6.22
CA TYR A 33 16.03 -7.59 7.53
C TYR A 33 15.51 -6.24 7.98
N GLU A 34 14.90 -6.20 9.15
CA GLU A 34 14.34 -5.01 9.77
C GLU A 34 14.98 -4.76 11.12
N GLN A 35 15.36 -3.51 11.39
CA GLN A 35 16.00 -3.13 12.65
C GLN A 35 15.03 -3.12 13.84
N ALA A 36 13.73 -2.90 13.59
CA ALA A 36 12.72 -2.96 14.64
C ALA A 36 12.53 -4.40 15.13
N PRO A 37 12.22 -4.61 16.41
CA PRO A 37 12.05 -5.95 16.98
C PRO A 37 10.84 -6.70 16.42
N ALA A 38 9.88 -5.99 15.83
CA ALA A 38 8.72 -6.55 15.17
C ALA A 38 8.26 -5.65 14.03
N LEU A 39 7.61 -6.25 13.04
CA LEU A 39 6.89 -5.48 12.02
C LEU A 39 5.65 -4.85 12.67
N GLY A 40 5.49 -3.56 12.50
CA GLY A 40 4.40 -2.82 13.11
C GLY A 40 4.04 -1.58 12.30
N GLU A 41 2.91 -1.03 12.64
CA GLU A 41 2.44 0.21 12.02
C GLU A 41 3.22 1.39 12.60
N VAL A 42 3.79 2.21 11.71
CA VAL A 42 4.49 3.44 12.07
C VAL A 42 3.88 4.57 11.27
N GLY A 43 3.39 5.58 11.96
CA GLY A 43 2.76 6.74 11.35
C GLY A 43 1.23 6.74 11.44
N ALA A 44 0.61 7.79 10.95
CA ALA A 44 -0.82 8.06 11.12
C ALA A 44 -1.69 7.48 10.00
N GLY A 45 -1.14 7.21 8.84
CA GLY A 45 -1.90 6.65 7.71
C GLY A 45 -1.18 6.80 6.38
N VAL A 46 -1.67 6.08 5.39
CA VAL A 46 -1.13 6.10 4.03
C VAL A 46 -2.27 6.20 3.03
N TYR A 47 -2.16 7.14 2.11
CA TYR A 47 -3.00 7.19 0.93
C TYR A 47 -2.45 6.24 -0.13
N VAL A 48 -3.30 5.34 -0.59
CA VAL A 48 -2.98 4.44 -1.69
C VAL A 48 -3.78 4.89 -2.92
N THR A 49 -3.07 5.48 -3.85
CA THR A 49 -3.66 6.01 -5.08
C THR A 49 -3.93 4.89 -6.10
N PRO A 50 -4.81 5.10 -7.10
CA PRO A 50 -5.15 4.05 -8.08
C PRO A 50 -3.94 3.46 -8.82
N ASN A 51 -2.94 4.27 -9.11
CA ASN A 51 -1.70 3.79 -9.73
C ASN A 51 -0.92 2.83 -8.81
N ALA A 52 -0.89 3.10 -7.51
CA ALA A 52 -0.28 2.19 -6.54
C ALA A 52 -1.13 0.92 -6.36
N VAL A 53 -2.44 1.03 -6.30
CA VAL A 53 -3.36 -0.11 -6.20
C VAL A 53 -3.14 -1.12 -7.32
N ARG A 54 -2.93 -0.67 -8.55
CA ARG A 54 -2.64 -1.55 -9.69
C ARG A 54 -1.42 -2.44 -9.45
N HIS A 55 -0.37 -1.89 -8.88
CA HIS A 55 0.84 -2.65 -8.57
C HIS A 55 0.61 -3.64 -7.44
N LEU A 56 -0.15 -3.25 -6.42
CA LEU A 56 -0.54 -4.14 -5.33
C LEU A 56 -1.39 -5.31 -5.85
N GLN A 57 -2.31 -5.06 -6.75
CA GLN A 57 -3.12 -6.09 -7.41
C GLN A 57 -2.25 -7.06 -8.20
N ARG A 58 -1.25 -6.57 -8.93
CA ARG A 58 -0.34 -7.41 -9.73
C ARG A 58 0.47 -8.39 -8.89
N VAL A 59 0.78 -8.04 -7.65
CA VAL A 59 1.50 -8.93 -6.73
C VAL A 59 0.56 -9.70 -5.80
N GLY A 60 -0.75 -9.68 -6.05
CA GLY A 60 -1.73 -10.46 -5.31
C GLY A 60 -2.20 -9.85 -4.00
N LEU A 61 -1.94 -8.56 -3.75
CA LEU A 61 -2.28 -7.87 -2.50
C LEU A 61 -3.56 -7.03 -2.59
N GLY A 62 -4.28 -7.04 -3.71
CA GLY A 62 -5.45 -6.22 -3.92
C GLY A 62 -6.54 -6.43 -2.87
N ARG A 63 -6.90 -7.67 -2.59
CA ARG A 63 -7.91 -8.00 -1.57
C ARG A 63 -7.48 -7.63 -0.15
N ALA A 64 -6.22 -7.82 0.18
CA ALA A 64 -5.68 -7.44 1.48
C ALA A 64 -5.80 -5.94 1.71
N VAL A 65 -5.48 -5.14 0.71
CA VAL A 65 -5.60 -3.68 0.77
C VAL A 65 -7.06 -3.25 0.91
N GLU A 66 -7.98 -3.84 0.16
CA GLU A 66 -9.41 -3.56 0.29
C GLU A 66 -9.96 -3.91 1.67
N LYS A 67 -9.48 -5.00 2.26
CA LYS A 67 -9.91 -5.46 3.58
C LYS A 67 -9.38 -4.58 4.72
N CYS A 68 -8.16 -4.05 4.59
CA CYS A 68 -7.51 -3.24 5.61
C CYS A 68 -7.78 -1.74 5.45
N GLY A 69 -8.12 -1.29 4.24
CA GLY A 69 -8.29 0.12 3.91
C GLY A 69 -9.74 0.57 3.91
N ALA A 70 -9.91 1.88 3.89
CA ALA A 70 -11.19 2.52 3.65
C ALA A 70 -11.14 3.29 2.33
N ARG A 71 -12.17 3.15 1.51
CA ARG A 71 -12.27 3.94 0.27
C ARG A 71 -12.61 5.37 0.58
N VAL A 72 -11.89 6.29 -0.02
CA VAL A 72 -12.25 7.71 0.01
C VAL A 72 -13.36 7.90 -1.01
N GLY A 73 -14.54 8.25 -0.52
CA GLY A 73 -15.72 8.41 -1.36
C GLY A 73 -16.07 9.87 -1.64
N ALA A 74 -17.12 10.07 -2.44
CA ALA A 74 -17.62 11.40 -2.80
C ALA A 74 -18.19 12.20 -1.60
N ASP A 75 -18.41 11.52 -0.49
CA ASP A 75 -18.88 12.09 0.78
C ASP A 75 -17.73 12.54 1.70
N SER A 76 -16.49 12.42 1.27
CA SER A 76 -15.35 12.96 2.00
C SER A 76 -15.45 14.48 2.13
N ARG A 77 -15.25 14.99 3.34
CA ARG A 77 -15.41 16.39 3.66
C ARG A 77 -14.23 16.93 4.45
N ASN A 78 -13.83 18.15 4.13
CA ASN A 78 -12.95 18.93 4.98
C ASN A 78 -13.79 19.79 5.91
N LEU A 79 -13.61 19.60 7.19
CA LEU A 79 -14.36 20.30 8.22
C LEU A 79 -13.43 21.19 9.04
N ARG A 80 -13.97 22.29 9.54
CA ARG A 80 -13.33 23.08 10.60
C ARG A 80 -13.36 22.32 11.91
N HIS A 81 -12.61 22.79 12.88
CA HIS A 81 -12.56 22.18 14.21
C HIS A 81 -13.94 22.12 14.92
N ASP A 82 -14.87 22.99 14.55
CA ASP A 82 -16.24 23.04 15.07
C ASP A 82 -17.22 22.15 14.29
N GLY A 83 -16.76 21.44 13.25
CA GLY A 83 -17.57 20.57 12.39
C GLY A 83 -18.21 21.25 11.20
N THR A 84 -17.97 22.57 10.98
CA THR A 84 -18.50 23.26 9.80
C THR A 84 -17.67 22.96 8.56
N PRO A 85 -18.30 22.78 7.36
CA PRO A 85 -17.57 22.51 6.12
C PRO A 85 -16.67 23.69 5.71
N ILE A 86 -15.46 23.41 5.26
CA ILE A 86 -14.53 24.42 4.74
C ILE A 86 -14.79 24.67 3.26
N ALA A 87 -14.87 23.61 2.48
CA ALA A 87 -15.13 23.64 1.05
C ALA A 87 -15.47 22.22 0.58
N PRO A 88 -16.21 22.08 -0.53
CA PRO A 88 -16.39 20.76 -1.12
C PRO A 88 -15.02 20.22 -1.58
N VAL A 89 -14.69 19.04 -1.12
CA VAL A 89 -13.54 18.30 -1.66
C VAL A 89 -13.96 17.81 -3.03
N GLN A 90 -13.34 18.34 -4.07
CA GLN A 90 -13.44 17.74 -5.38
C GLN A 90 -12.57 16.48 -5.39
N VAL A 91 -13.16 15.39 -4.95
CA VAL A 91 -12.58 14.08 -5.23
C VAL A 91 -12.91 13.78 -6.68
N THR A 92 -11.92 13.93 -7.53
CA THR A 92 -12.03 13.41 -8.89
C THR A 92 -12.06 11.89 -8.77
N VAL A 93 -13.26 11.32 -8.74
CA VAL A 93 -13.43 9.88 -8.85
C VAL A 93 -13.09 9.56 -10.30
N PHE A 94 -11.85 9.15 -10.53
CA PHE A 94 -11.55 8.44 -11.77
C PHE A 94 -12.32 7.13 -11.71
N SER A 95 -13.38 7.01 -12.48
CA SER A 95 -14.06 5.75 -12.69
C SER A 95 -13.02 4.78 -13.23
N ASN A 96 -12.68 3.78 -12.43
CA ASN A 96 -11.89 2.67 -12.89
C ASN A 96 -12.75 1.78 -13.77
N GLU A 97 -13.05 2.21 -14.97
CA GLU A 97 -13.32 1.29 -16.04
C GLU A 97 -11.95 0.81 -16.56
N VAL A 98 -11.55 -0.32 -16.06
CA VAL A 98 -10.44 -1.09 -16.59
C VAL A 98 -11.03 -2.24 -17.38
#